data_72aab546b170eaa78edec9d4b1732bb7
#
_entry.id   72aab546b170eaa78edec9d4b1732bb7
#
_cell.length_a   1.000
_cell.length_b   1.000
_cell.length_c   1.000
_cell.angle_alpha   90.00
_cell.angle_beta   90.00
_cell.angle_gamma   90.00
#
_symmetry.space_group_name_H-M   'P 1'
#
loop_
_entity.id
_entity.type
_entity.pdbx_description
1 polymer ?
#
loop_
_entity_poly.entity_id
_entity_poly.type
_entity_poly.pdbx_seq_one_letter_code
_entity_poly.pdbx_strand_id
1 'polypeptide(L)'
;MKRILALLLCFIMVFSLFACGEDREVSTTTTSSQLEDDEDTDTTTNSTTSSTTSSTLGEDTTDSSKDDTSESTSTSSSNTTTSSKEEDKDDDDTPTTPTYTPDRTKYEPKTSGSGDQAVIYYVNEMAKYPVLTPYYNGYKTALTMTFDDGYDTNTGVLVSDLYEKYGMRGTMMIGPCFVGSDSLISEWNAIFDRGFLTVGCHGYNHKEPTDLDPSQYEHEIKDAIMFLREKFPGQRVLTFATPYAHINNSYEEYLSQFVIGNRLEAGGTSVNLSQNLSFNPYRVKAYSINRNSSPSTVNALLPYAVEDGTWVVELYHCVMETAANSTDVDLSVFSSHCEYLYRNYRDTIWFATFEDVLIYAEQLKHTTIEYTACDRESLTFTVKPDGTLDKEIYNIPLTAKFYLPNDLCDSAFAMVNGVYQPLEYEADLTTGYEYVMVRDIPSNMESEVVIYIGGNKTMKNGCVHRYAVDSVVEPTHDTYGYTVNKCIRCETTYKSAYTNPVHDYTGERVVVIEAAKTSRGIAKHYCLHCDKYIEKEFLYTAE
;
A
#
# COMPACT_ATOMS: atom_id res chain seq x y z
N MET A 1 4.85 21.89 16.44
CA MET A 1 3.82 22.74 17.06
C MET A 1 2.79 23.31 16.07
N LYS A 2 3.16 23.93 14.96
CA LYS A 2 2.17 24.43 13.97
C LYS A 2 1.40 23.31 13.24
N ARG A 3 2.02 22.17 12.97
CA ARG A 3 1.39 21.00 12.29
C ARG A 3 0.41 20.25 13.19
N ILE A 4 0.72 20.10 14.47
CA ILE A 4 -0.18 19.51 15.48
C ILE A 4 -1.42 20.38 15.71
N LEU A 5 -1.27 21.69 15.61
CA LEU A 5 -2.39 22.64 15.76
C LEU A 5 -3.36 22.58 14.57
N ALA A 6 -2.89 22.32 13.36
CA ALA A 6 -3.74 22.16 12.17
C ALA A 6 -4.55 20.85 12.22
N LEU A 7 -3.94 19.75 12.65
CA LEU A 7 -4.64 18.48 12.86
C LEU A 7 -5.69 18.57 13.99
N LEU A 8 -5.37 19.28 15.07
CA LEU A 8 -6.33 19.51 16.16
C LEU A 8 -7.49 20.41 15.72
N LEU A 9 -7.26 21.40 14.86
CA LEU A 9 -8.31 22.28 14.33
C LEU A 9 -9.23 21.54 13.34
N CYS A 10 -8.71 20.63 12.51
CA CYS A 10 -9.56 19.76 11.69
C CYS A 10 -10.39 18.79 12.53
N PHE A 11 -9.83 18.23 13.60
CA PHE A 11 -10.56 17.37 14.54
C PHE A 11 -11.67 18.13 15.29
N ILE A 12 -11.42 19.37 15.69
CA ILE A 12 -12.42 20.21 16.38
C ILE A 12 -13.54 20.64 15.42
N MET A 13 -13.25 20.89 14.13
CA MET A 13 -14.30 21.21 13.15
C MET A 13 -15.21 20.01 12.84
N VAL A 14 -14.69 18.80 12.80
CA VAL A 14 -15.49 17.59 12.58
C VAL A 14 -16.37 17.28 13.80
N PHE A 15 -15.89 17.49 15.03
CA PHE A 15 -16.68 17.29 16.25
C PHE A 15 -17.70 18.39 16.52
N SER A 16 -17.48 19.62 16.06
CA SER A 16 -18.47 20.72 16.23
C SER A 16 -19.68 20.62 15.30
N LEU A 17 -19.65 19.78 14.27
CA LEU A 17 -20.80 19.51 13.41
C LEU A 17 -21.75 18.44 13.97
N PHE A 18 -21.31 17.66 14.98
CA PHE A 18 -22.13 16.64 15.64
C PHE A 18 -22.83 17.10 16.95
N ALA A 19 -22.59 18.33 17.41
CA ALA A 19 -23.08 18.82 18.71
C ALA A 19 -24.26 19.82 18.61
N CYS A 20 -24.92 20.00 17.49
CA CYS A 20 -26.06 20.89 17.33
C CYS A 20 -27.26 20.17 16.69
N GLY A 21 -27.98 19.41 17.48
CA GLY A 21 -29.19 18.72 17.02
C GLY A 21 -30.06 18.17 18.14
N GLU A 22 -30.33 18.96 19.16
CA GLU A 22 -31.46 18.71 20.06
C GLU A 22 -32.14 20.05 20.44
N ASP A 23 -33.46 19.98 20.51
CA ASP A 23 -34.42 20.97 20.96
C ASP A 23 -34.98 21.97 19.95
N ARG A 24 -36.06 21.54 19.29
CA ARG A 24 -37.21 22.40 19.06
C ARG A 24 -38.51 21.59 19.13
N GLU A 25 -39.18 21.76 20.26
CA GLU A 25 -40.62 21.49 20.42
C GLU A 25 -41.43 22.33 19.42
N VAL A 26 -42.30 21.68 18.68
CA VAL A 26 -43.42 22.36 18.01
C VAL A 26 -44.72 21.69 18.40
N SER A 27 -45.49 22.52 19.02
CA SER A 27 -46.87 22.41 19.50
C SER A 27 -47.82 21.73 18.49
N THR A 28 -48.60 20.83 19.04
CA THR A 28 -49.74 20.13 18.46
C THR A 28 -50.95 21.01 18.22
N THR A 29 -51.62 20.83 17.11
CA THR A 29 -53.05 21.11 17.00
C THR A 29 -53.76 19.87 16.47
N THR A 30 -54.71 19.45 17.29
CA THR A 30 -55.62 18.33 17.19
C THR A 30 -56.62 18.49 16.05
N THR A 31 -56.94 17.41 15.33
CA THR A 31 -58.32 17.17 14.88
C THR A 31 -58.63 15.66 14.84
N SER A 32 -59.67 15.36 15.53
CA SER A 32 -60.27 14.07 15.82
C SER A 32 -61.02 13.45 14.62
N SER A 33 -61.00 12.14 14.50
CA SER A 33 -62.20 11.34 14.12
C SER A 33 -62.08 9.92 14.63
N GLN A 34 -63.09 9.54 15.35
CA GLN A 34 -63.37 8.27 16.00
C GLN A 34 -63.73 7.17 14.99
N LEU A 35 -63.54 5.91 15.40
CA LEU A 35 -64.54 4.85 15.60
C LEU A 35 -63.76 3.53 15.86
N GLU A 36 -63.96 2.97 17.05
CA GLU A 36 -64.72 1.77 17.47
C GLU A 36 -64.24 0.47 16.86
N ASP A 37 -64.17 -0.65 17.49
CA ASP A 37 -64.32 -1.23 18.81
C ASP A 37 -63.82 -2.67 18.76
N ASP A 38 -63.64 -3.23 19.90
CA ASP A 38 -63.91 -4.55 20.52
C ASP A 38 -62.66 -5.33 20.95
N GLU A 39 -62.50 -5.39 22.24
CA GLU A 39 -62.70 -6.45 23.24
C GLU A 39 -62.07 -7.82 22.87
N ASP A 40 -61.35 -8.53 23.69
CA ASP A 40 -61.63 -8.88 25.09
C ASP A 40 -60.43 -9.66 25.70
N THR A 41 -60.21 -9.41 26.98
CA THR A 41 -59.91 -10.31 28.12
C THR A 41 -58.82 -11.36 28.01
N ASP A 42 -58.09 -11.72 29.00
CA ASP A 42 -58.05 -11.51 30.42
C ASP A 42 -56.89 -12.31 31.03
N THR A 43 -56.44 -11.85 32.17
CA THR A 43 -56.04 -12.41 33.44
C THR A 43 -54.62 -12.87 33.67
N THR A 44 -53.94 -12.10 34.49
CA THR A 44 -53.47 -12.36 35.90
C THR A 44 -52.50 -13.54 36.08
N THR A 45 -51.50 -13.46 36.89
CA THR A 45 -51.18 -12.86 38.19
C THR A 45 -49.74 -13.15 38.60
N ASN A 46 -49.10 -12.19 39.26
CA ASN A 46 -48.35 -12.25 40.54
C ASN A 46 -47.28 -13.37 40.71
N SER A 47 -46.20 -13.16 41.33
CA SER A 47 -45.69 -12.25 42.34
C SER A 47 -44.32 -12.69 42.87
N THR A 48 -43.50 -11.72 43.19
CA THR A 48 -42.76 -11.50 44.42
C THR A 48 -41.63 -12.44 44.87
N THR A 49 -40.57 -11.82 45.15
CA THR A 49 -39.76 -11.51 46.36
C THR A 49 -38.47 -12.29 46.47
N SER A 50 -37.35 -11.57 46.41
CA SER A 50 -36.46 -11.07 47.48
C SER A 50 -35.68 -12.13 48.26
N SER A 51 -34.40 -12.01 48.38
CA SER A 51 -33.59 -11.53 49.50
C SER A 51 -32.20 -12.19 49.50
N THR A 52 -31.17 -11.38 49.46
CA THR A 52 -30.19 -10.98 50.48
C THR A 52 -29.50 -12.07 51.28
N THR A 53 -28.19 -11.99 51.31
CA THR A 53 -27.21 -11.86 52.41
C THR A 53 -25.94 -12.63 52.05
N SER A 54 -24.81 -12.04 51.97
CA SER A 54 -23.79 -11.42 52.80
C SER A 54 -22.94 -12.39 53.64
N SER A 55 -21.70 -12.01 53.72
CA SER A 55 -20.64 -12.25 54.72
C SER A 55 -19.62 -13.33 54.40
N THR A 56 -18.39 -13.14 54.53
CA THR A 56 -17.38 -12.35 55.20
C THR A 56 -16.16 -13.22 55.51
N LEU A 57 -14.95 -12.68 55.26
CA LEU A 57 -13.73 -12.73 56.09
C LEU A 57 -12.90 -14.04 56.25
N GLY A 58 -11.58 -13.75 56.19
CA GLY A 58 -10.47 -14.43 56.85
C GLY A 58 -9.24 -14.47 55.95
N GLU A 59 -8.30 -13.54 55.95
CA GLU A 59 -7.12 -13.36 56.80
C GLU A 59 -6.48 -14.70 57.23
N ASP A 60 -5.23 -14.97 57.00
CA ASP A 60 -4.04 -14.45 57.65
C ASP A 60 -2.73 -15.16 57.15
N THR A 61 -1.71 -14.41 56.95
CA THR A 61 -0.36 -14.28 57.46
C THR A 61 0.67 -15.42 57.36
N THR A 62 1.87 -14.90 57.06
CA THR A 62 3.24 -15.18 57.60
C THR A 62 3.99 -16.32 56.95
N ASP A 63 5.29 -16.30 56.76
CA ASP A 63 6.44 -15.46 57.02
C ASP A 63 7.73 -16.17 56.58
N SER A 64 8.75 -15.38 56.29
CA SER A 64 10.19 -15.59 56.54
C SER A 64 10.95 -16.74 55.83
N SER A 65 12.01 -16.48 55.23
CA SER A 65 13.29 -15.90 55.44
C SER A 65 14.47 -16.81 55.04
N LYS A 66 15.49 -16.17 54.57
CA LYS A 66 16.95 -16.34 54.74
C LYS A 66 17.72 -17.23 53.76
N ASP A 67 18.65 -16.56 53.14
CA ASP A 67 20.13 -16.49 53.22
C ASP A 67 20.86 -17.73 52.68
N ASP A 68 21.88 -17.58 51.88
CA ASP A 68 23.25 -17.21 52.15
C ASP A 68 24.15 -17.23 50.87
N THR A 69 24.89 -16.17 50.69
CA THR A 69 26.31 -15.91 50.47
C THR A 69 27.20 -16.94 49.73
N SER A 70 28.00 -16.42 48.79
CA SER A 70 29.47 -16.19 48.86
C SER A 70 30.03 -15.90 47.45
N GLU A 71 30.61 -14.77 47.23
CA GLU A 71 32.05 -14.42 47.22
C GLU A 71 32.91 -15.32 46.29
N SER A 72 33.78 -14.80 45.41
CA SER A 72 34.83 -13.81 45.59
C SER A 72 35.58 -13.50 44.29
N THR A 73 35.99 -12.27 44.17
CA THR A 73 37.34 -11.67 43.96
C THR A 73 38.01 -11.89 42.61
N SER A 74 38.65 -11.00 41.98
CA SER A 74 39.27 -9.67 42.09
C SER A 74 40.24 -9.58 40.90
N THR A 75 40.67 -8.52 40.35
CA THR A 75 41.47 -7.35 40.70
C THR A 75 41.60 -6.45 39.47
N SER A 76 41.35 -5.21 39.55
CA SER A 76 42.18 -3.96 39.64
C SER A 76 43.06 -3.67 38.42
N SER A 77 43.25 -2.50 37.91
CA SER A 77 43.38 -1.10 38.36
C SER A 77 43.53 -0.24 37.10
N SER A 78 43.43 1.04 36.95
CA SER A 78 43.41 2.23 37.80
C SER A 78 43.17 3.47 36.94
N ASN A 79 42.44 4.44 37.50
CA ASN A 79 42.62 5.90 37.46
C ASN A 79 42.73 6.65 36.12
N THR A 80 41.87 7.66 35.89
CA THR A 80 42.00 8.99 36.50
C THR A 80 40.73 9.83 36.27
N THR A 81 40.39 10.58 37.29
CA THR A 81 39.39 11.58 37.55
C THR A 81 39.36 12.74 36.55
N THR A 82 38.19 13.25 36.17
CA THR A 82 37.82 14.66 36.42
C THR A 82 36.30 14.89 36.27
N SER A 83 35.85 15.75 37.11
CA SER A 83 34.50 16.11 37.53
C SER A 83 33.64 16.88 36.52
N SER A 84 32.35 16.73 36.74
CA SER A 84 31.26 17.75 36.77
C SER A 84 30.48 18.02 35.51
N LYS A 85 29.26 17.66 35.51
CA LYS A 85 28.01 18.45 35.59
C LYS A 85 26.82 17.61 35.19
N GLU A 86 25.85 17.56 36.05
CA GLU A 86 24.49 17.14 35.76
C GLU A 86 23.88 18.12 34.75
N GLU A 87 23.38 17.59 33.66
CA GLU A 87 22.38 18.23 32.81
C GLU A 87 21.29 17.21 32.51
N ASP A 88 20.09 17.64 32.70
CA ASP A 88 18.84 16.91 32.51
C ASP A 88 18.78 16.24 31.14
N LYS A 89 18.46 14.95 31.13
CA LYS A 89 18.10 14.22 29.92
C LYS A 89 16.59 14.29 29.74
N ASP A 90 16.16 15.09 28.79
CA ASP A 90 14.89 14.90 28.13
C ASP A 90 14.96 13.59 27.32
N ASP A 91 14.16 12.63 27.69
CA ASP A 91 13.93 11.41 26.93
C ASP A 91 13.14 11.77 25.64
N ASP A 92 13.88 12.02 24.57
CA ASP A 92 13.34 12.08 23.20
C ASP A 92 13.40 10.67 22.60
N ASP A 93 12.34 9.90 22.80
CA ASP A 93 12.10 8.60 22.15
C ASP A 93 11.69 8.81 20.69
N THR A 94 12.61 9.32 19.89
CA THR A 94 12.48 9.27 18.43
C THR A 94 12.90 7.86 17.97
N PRO A 95 12.04 7.10 17.26
CA PRO A 95 12.43 5.80 16.71
C PRO A 95 13.58 6.01 15.72
N THR A 96 14.76 5.58 16.09
CA THR A 96 15.90 5.56 15.18
C THR A 96 15.66 4.49 14.14
N THR A 97 15.42 4.91 12.89
CA THR A 97 15.51 4.03 11.71
C THR A 97 16.82 3.24 11.81
N PRO A 98 16.81 1.90 11.65
CA PRO A 98 18.04 1.13 11.67
C PRO A 98 18.94 1.60 10.53
N THR A 99 19.94 2.38 10.85
CA THR A 99 20.99 2.79 9.93
C THR A 99 21.84 1.57 9.65
N TYR A 100 21.60 0.92 8.51
CA TYR A 100 22.53 -0.11 8.02
C TYR A 100 23.90 0.55 7.84
N THR A 101 24.85 0.14 8.66
CA THR A 101 26.25 0.52 8.50
C THR A 101 26.93 -0.63 7.77
N PRO A 102 27.27 -0.48 6.47
CA PRO A 102 27.91 -1.54 5.72
C PRO A 102 29.27 -1.90 6.36
N ASP A 103 29.55 -3.19 6.38
CA ASP A 103 30.88 -3.68 6.76
C ASP A 103 31.88 -3.29 5.65
N ARG A 104 32.51 -2.15 5.83
CA ARG A 104 33.48 -1.58 4.88
C ARG A 104 34.67 -2.48 4.61
N THR A 105 34.98 -3.44 5.50
CA THR A 105 36.09 -4.35 5.32
C THR A 105 35.86 -5.39 4.22
N LYS A 106 34.61 -5.63 3.87
CA LYS A 106 34.24 -6.53 2.75
C LYS A 106 34.44 -5.90 1.37
N TYR A 107 34.56 -4.59 1.31
CA TYR A 107 34.53 -3.81 0.06
C TYR A 107 35.83 -3.05 -0.19
N GLU A 108 36.93 -3.40 0.49
CA GLU A 108 38.25 -2.84 0.14
C GLU A 108 38.66 -3.34 -1.24
N PRO A 109 38.69 -2.45 -2.26
CA PRO A 109 39.12 -2.86 -3.59
C PRO A 109 40.59 -3.24 -3.50
N LYS A 110 40.95 -4.34 -4.12
CA LYS A 110 42.35 -4.68 -4.37
C LYS A 110 42.87 -3.67 -5.37
N THR A 111 43.51 -2.61 -4.86
CA THR A 111 44.01 -1.49 -5.65
C THR A 111 45.27 -1.82 -6.41
N SER A 112 45.25 -1.58 -7.71
CA SER A 112 46.47 -1.34 -8.48
C SER A 112 46.13 -0.40 -9.66
N GLY A 113 46.31 0.91 -9.46
CA GLY A 113 46.30 1.92 -10.52
C GLY A 113 45.26 3.05 -10.38
N SER A 114 45.54 4.17 -11.02
CA SER A 114 44.79 5.43 -10.93
C SER A 114 43.36 5.41 -11.50
N GLY A 115 42.91 4.33 -12.13
CA GLY A 115 41.54 4.13 -12.59
C GLY A 115 40.61 3.58 -11.49
N ASP A 116 41.14 3.15 -10.37
CA ASP A 116 40.39 2.45 -9.32
C ASP A 116 39.74 3.43 -8.31
N GLN A 117 40.12 4.70 -8.31
CA GLN A 117 39.61 5.70 -7.37
C GLN A 117 38.12 6.00 -7.55
N ALA A 118 37.64 6.01 -8.79
CA ALA A 118 36.23 6.24 -9.07
C ALA A 118 35.36 5.06 -8.59
N VAL A 119 35.83 3.82 -8.79
CA VAL A 119 35.14 2.60 -8.33
C VAL A 119 35.13 2.52 -6.80
N ILE A 120 36.22 2.94 -6.14
CA ILE A 120 36.30 3.01 -4.67
C ILE A 120 35.31 4.02 -4.11
N TYR A 121 35.24 5.20 -4.71
CA TYR A 121 34.28 6.23 -4.35
C TYR A 121 32.85 5.71 -4.46
N TYR A 122 32.53 5.06 -5.55
CA TYR A 122 31.26 4.41 -5.80
C TYR A 122 30.86 3.43 -4.71
N VAL A 123 31.69 2.43 -4.47
CA VAL A 123 31.41 1.40 -3.47
C VAL A 123 31.19 2.01 -2.09
N ASN A 124 31.97 3.03 -1.71
CA ASN A 124 31.82 3.69 -0.41
C ASN A 124 30.56 4.52 -0.28
N GLU A 125 30.12 5.16 -1.34
CA GLU A 125 28.87 5.95 -1.32
C GLU A 125 27.64 5.07 -1.54
N MET A 126 27.71 4.08 -2.39
CA MET A 126 26.59 3.17 -2.69
C MET A 126 26.39 2.09 -1.63
N ALA A 127 27.37 1.78 -0.81
CA ALA A 127 27.22 0.85 0.31
C ALA A 127 26.19 1.34 1.37
N LYS A 128 25.70 2.58 1.25
CA LYS A 128 24.60 3.07 2.07
C LYS A 128 23.23 2.64 1.54
N TYR A 129 23.13 2.16 0.32
CA TYR A 129 21.87 1.97 -0.40
C TYR A 129 21.99 0.85 -1.44
N PRO A 130 21.21 -0.15 -1.43
CA PRO A 130 19.87 -0.13 -2.05
C PRO A 130 18.75 -0.15 -1.02
N VAL A 131 17.57 0.38 -1.41
CA VAL A 131 16.36 0.39 -0.57
C VAL A 131 15.17 -0.10 -1.39
N LEU A 132 14.45 -1.10 -0.89
CA LEU A 132 13.14 -1.45 -1.43
C LEU A 132 12.19 -0.29 -1.23
N THR A 133 11.41 0.07 -2.26
CA THR A 133 10.43 1.13 -2.12
C THR A 133 9.25 0.65 -1.27
N PRO A 134 8.69 1.50 -0.38
CA PRO A 134 7.59 1.10 0.50
C PRO A 134 6.29 0.77 -0.26
N TYR A 135 6.16 1.26 -1.48
CA TYR A 135 5.00 1.03 -2.36
C TYR A 135 5.44 0.56 -3.73
N TYR A 136 4.61 -0.28 -4.34
CA TYR A 136 4.82 -0.81 -5.69
C TYR A 136 5.19 0.31 -6.68
N ASN A 137 6.02 -0.02 -7.64
CA ASN A 137 6.48 0.86 -8.73
C ASN A 137 7.09 2.20 -8.28
N GLY A 138 7.44 2.32 -6.99
CA GLY A 138 8.01 3.55 -6.42
C GLY A 138 6.99 4.66 -6.16
N TYR A 139 5.70 4.36 -6.17
CA TYR A 139 4.65 5.29 -5.73
C TYR A 139 4.95 5.84 -4.33
N LYS A 140 4.49 7.04 -4.04
CA LYS A 140 4.73 7.69 -2.75
C LYS A 140 3.83 7.14 -1.64
N THR A 141 2.63 6.72 -2.01
CA THR A 141 1.66 6.09 -1.12
C THR A 141 0.72 5.19 -1.89
N ALA A 142 -0.20 4.51 -1.20
CA ALA A 142 -1.30 3.76 -1.78
C ALA A 142 -2.65 4.31 -1.33
N LEU A 143 -3.65 4.15 -2.19
CA LEU A 143 -5.05 4.36 -1.88
C LEU A 143 -5.82 3.08 -2.21
N THR A 144 -6.59 2.61 -1.24
CA THR A 144 -7.48 1.46 -1.39
C THR A 144 -8.91 1.88 -1.13
N MET A 145 -9.79 1.62 -2.08
CA MET A 145 -11.23 1.80 -1.93
C MET A 145 -11.89 0.44 -1.70
N THR A 146 -12.62 0.30 -0.59
CA THR A 146 -13.33 -0.92 -0.21
C THR A 146 -14.83 -0.66 -0.17
N PHE A 147 -15.63 -1.64 -0.58
CA PHE A 147 -17.09 -1.54 -0.64
C PHE A 147 -17.70 -2.70 0.13
N ASP A 148 -18.56 -2.41 1.10
CA ASP A 148 -19.10 -3.40 2.01
C ASP A 148 -20.42 -4.01 1.51
N ASP A 149 -20.80 -5.14 2.14
CA ASP A 149 -22.04 -5.90 1.97
C ASP A 149 -22.12 -6.72 0.68
N GLY A 150 -22.11 -6.09 -0.48
CA GLY A 150 -22.23 -6.78 -1.77
C GLY A 150 -23.66 -7.08 -2.21
N TYR A 151 -24.70 -6.43 -1.64
CA TYR A 151 -26.10 -6.67 -2.02
C TYR A 151 -26.53 -5.95 -3.31
N ASP A 152 -25.78 -4.95 -3.77
CA ASP A 152 -26.11 -4.15 -4.96
C ASP A 152 -25.05 -4.31 -6.06
N THR A 153 -25.36 -5.12 -7.07
CA THR A 153 -24.49 -5.32 -8.24
C THR A 153 -24.36 -4.07 -9.12
N ASN A 154 -25.34 -3.15 -9.08
CA ASN A 154 -25.24 -1.90 -9.81
C ASN A 154 -24.06 -1.04 -9.30
N THR A 155 -23.80 -1.04 -7.99
CA THR A 155 -22.59 -0.44 -7.42
C THR A 155 -21.32 -1.03 -8.07
N GLY A 156 -21.25 -2.36 -8.18
CA GLY A 156 -20.10 -3.03 -8.82
C GLY A 156 -19.91 -2.64 -10.29
N VAL A 157 -20.99 -2.47 -11.04
CA VAL A 157 -20.96 -2.01 -12.44
C VAL A 157 -20.43 -0.58 -12.51
N LEU A 158 -21.04 0.36 -11.78
CA LEU A 158 -20.67 1.79 -11.78
C LEU A 158 -19.22 2.01 -11.37
N VAL A 159 -18.78 1.31 -10.33
CA VAL A 159 -17.39 1.37 -9.86
C VAL A 159 -16.44 0.81 -10.91
N SER A 160 -16.75 -0.35 -11.49
CA SER A 160 -15.91 -0.95 -12.53
C SER A 160 -15.78 -0.10 -13.78
N ASP A 161 -16.85 0.60 -14.19
CA ASP A 161 -16.83 1.52 -15.33
C ASP A 161 -15.85 2.69 -15.09
N LEU A 162 -15.88 3.26 -13.88
CA LEU A 162 -14.96 4.32 -13.51
C LEU A 162 -13.52 3.81 -13.35
N TYR A 163 -13.33 2.60 -12.82
CA TYR A 163 -12.02 2.01 -12.65
C TYR A 163 -11.37 1.65 -13.99
N GLU A 164 -12.13 1.11 -14.93
CA GLU A 164 -11.67 0.90 -16.29
C GLU A 164 -11.23 2.21 -16.94
N LYS A 165 -12.05 3.25 -16.78
CA LYS A 165 -11.78 4.59 -17.34
C LYS A 165 -10.48 5.19 -16.77
N TYR A 166 -10.24 5.05 -15.48
CA TYR A 166 -9.15 5.74 -14.79
C TYR A 166 -7.98 4.83 -14.40
N GLY A 167 -8.02 3.54 -14.75
CA GLY A 167 -6.95 2.59 -14.41
C GLY A 167 -6.84 2.32 -12.91
N MET A 168 -7.98 2.23 -12.21
CA MET A 168 -8.04 2.01 -10.76
C MET A 168 -8.45 0.58 -10.44
N ARG A 169 -8.25 0.18 -9.18
CA ARG A 169 -8.69 -1.11 -8.63
C ARG A 169 -9.21 -0.93 -7.21
N GLY A 170 -10.04 -1.87 -6.74
CA GLY A 170 -10.59 -1.86 -5.40
C GLY A 170 -11.01 -3.24 -4.92
N THR A 171 -11.66 -3.31 -3.75
CA THR A 171 -12.06 -4.58 -3.13
C THR A 171 -13.52 -4.51 -2.67
N MET A 172 -14.34 -5.47 -3.12
CA MET A 172 -15.67 -5.71 -2.58
C MET A 172 -15.57 -6.63 -1.37
N MET A 173 -16.02 -6.19 -0.22
CA MET A 173 -16.11 -6.97 1.01
C MET A 173 -17.51 -7.58 1.12
N ILE A 174 -17.66 -8.82 0.66
CA ILE A 174 -18.96 -9.46 0.48
C ILE A 174 -19.34 -10.32 1.70
N GLY A 175 -20.56 -10.12 2.19
CA GLY A 175 -21.20 -11.02 3.15
C GLY A 175 -22.06 -12.07 2.43
N PRO A 176 -21.88 -13.40 2.66
CA PRO A 176 -22.71 -14.43 2.04
C PRO A 176 -24.23 -14.22 2.19
N CYS A 177 -24.67 -13.66 3.32
CA CYS A 177 -26.09 -13.35 3.55
C CYS A 177 -26.70 -12.36 2.55
N PHE A 178 -25.86 -11.55 1.89
CA PHE A 178 -26.30 -10.53 0.93
C PHE A 178 -26.34 -11.04 -0.52
N VAL A 179 -25.66 -12.16 -0.83
CA VAL A 179 -25.53 -12.70 -2.21
C VAL A 179 -26.17 -14.09 -2.36
N GLY A 180 -27.26 -14.34 -1.66
CA GLY A 180 -27.91 -15.65 -1.56
C GLY A 180 -28.61 -16.19 -2.81
N SER A 181 -28.65 -15.47 -3.95
CA SER A 181 -29.29 -15.95 -5.17
C SER A 181 -28.28 -16.23 -6.28
N ASP A 182 -28.53 -17.28 -7.08
CA ASP A 182 -27.69 -17.64 -8.22
C ASP A 182 -27.60 -16.51 -9.26
N SER A 183 -28.65 -15.70 -9.41
CA SER A 183 -28.63 -14.53 -10.30
C SER A 183 -27.60 -13.50 -9.83
N LEU A 184 -27.66 -13.14 -8.55
CA LEU A 184 -26.74 -12.15 -7.96
C LEU A 184 -25.29 -12.63 -8.02
N ILE A 185 -25.07 -13.93 -7.74
CA ILE A 185 -23.73 -14.56 -7.87
C ILE A 185 -23.23 -14.48 -9.32
N SER A 186 -24.12 -14.74 -10.30
CA SER A 186 -23.75 -14.65 -11.72
C SER A 186 -23.41 -13.23 -12.16
N GLU A 187 -24.15 -12.23 -11.68
CA GLU A 187 -23.88 -10.81 -11.95
C GLU A 187 -22.55 -10.38 -11.35
N TRP A 188 -22.27 -10.75 -10.09
CA TRP A 188 -20.99 -10.47 -9.45
C TRP A 188 -19.82 -11.14 -10.17
N ASN A 189 -19.95 -12.41 -10.61
CA ASN A 189 -18.89 -13.06 -11.39
C ASN A 189 -18.57 -12.27 -12.67
N ALA A 190 -19.59 -11.81 -13.40
CA ALA A 190 -19.39 -11.00 -14.59
C ALA A 190 -18.67 -9.65 -14.30
N ILE A 191 -18.92 -9.06 -13.13
CA ILE A 191 -18.24 -7.85 -12.69
C ILE A 191 -16.77 -8.15 -12.33
N PHE A 192 -16.51 -9.23 -11.58
CA PHE A 192 -15.15 -9.61 -11.20
C PHE A 192 -14.29 -10.07 -12.38
N ASP A 193 -14.90 -10.69 -13.40
CA ASP A 193 -14.21 -11.07 -14.64
C ASP A 193 -13.63 -9.87 -15.41
N ARG A 194 -14.11 -8.65 -15.13
CA ARG A 194 -13.51 -7.41 -15.67
C ARG A 194 -12.13 -7.09 -15.04
N GLY A 195 -11.78 -7.65 -13.88
CA GLY A 195 -10.47 -7.55 -13.25
C GLY A 195 -10.20 -6.26 -12.45
N PHE A 196 -11.19 -5.37 -12.27
CA PHE A 196 -11.01 -4.11 -11.53
C PHE A 196 -11.31 -4.23 -10.04
N LEU A 197 -12.09 -5.24 -9.66
CA LEU A 197 -12.49 -5.49 -8.28
C LEU A 197 -12.05 -6.88 -7.83
N THR A 198 -11.57 -6.99 -6.59
CA THR A 198 -11.31 -8.27 -5.91
C THR A 198 -12.36 -8.51 -4.84
N VAL A 199 -12.47 -9.76 -4.37
CA VAL A 199 -13.40 -10.15 -3.30
C VAL A 199 -12.65 -10.30 -1.98
N GLY A 200 -13.11 -9.56 -0.97
CA GLY A 200 -12.85 -9.82 0.44
C GLY A 200 -14.14 -10.34 1.13
N CYS A 201 -14.00 -10.86 2.33
CA CYS A 201 -15.11 -11.38 3.12
C CYS A 201 -15.64 -10.35 4.13
N HIS A 202 -16.97 -10.32 4.35
CA HIS A 202 -17.62 -9.42 5.32
C HIS A 202 -18.48 -10.18 6.37
N GLY A 203 -18.03 -11.37 6.77
CA GLY A 203 -18.76 -12.23 7.68
C GLY A 203 -19.96 -12.92 7.01
N TYR A 204 -20.36 -14.09 7.54
CA TYR A 204 -21.44 -14.88 6.91
C TYR A 204 -22.79 -14.20 7.04
N ASN A 205 -23.16 -13.80 8.26
CA ASN A 205 -24.46 -13.20 8.60
C ASN A 205 -24.35 -11.73 9.01
N HIS A 206 -23.21 -11.09 8.74
CA HIS A 206 -22.96 -9.69 9.09
C HIS A 206 -23.16 -9.42 10.60
N LYS A 207 -22.56 -10.25 11.45
CA LYS A 207 -22.67 -10.14 12.91
C LYS A 207 -21.51 -9.35 13.50
N GLU A 208 -21.79 -8.57 14.53
CA GLU A 208 -20.76 -7.91 15.31
C GLU A 208 -19.92 -8.95 16.08
N PRO A 209 -18.59 -9.01 15.90
CA PRO A 209 -17.74 -10.02 16.54
C PRO A 209 -17.78 -10.03 18.07
N THR A 210 -18.05 -8.89 18.70
CA THR A 210 -18.15 -8.79 20.17
C THR A 210 -19.42 -9.43 20.74
N ASP A 211 -20.42 -9.67 19.90
CA ASP A 211 -21.67 -10.34 20.25
C ASP A 211 -21.63 -11.84 19.98
N LEU A 212 -20.54 -12.36 19.38
CA LEU A 212 -20.39 -13.75 19.02
C LEU A 212 -19.74 -14.56 20.15
N ASP A 213 -20.30 -15.73 20.39
CA ASP A 213 -19.59 -16.79 21.11
C ASP A 213 -18.48 -17.39 20.22
N PRO A 214 -17.30 -17.74 20.77
CA PRO A 214 -16.23 -18.36 19.98
C PRO A 214 -16.64 -19.60 19.16
N SER A 215 -17.68 -20.34 19.56
CA SER A 215 -18.24 -21.46 18.79
C SER A 215 -18.89 -21.02 17.47
N GLN A 216 -19.20 -19.75 17.28
CA GLN A 216 -19.80 -19.19 16.08
C GLN A 216 -18.75 -18.67 15.07
N TYR A 217 -17.48 -18.56 15.49
CA TYR A 217 -16.42 -18.02 14.62
C TYR A 217 -16.20 -18.88 13.37
N GLU A 218 -16.35 -20.21 13.48
CA GLU A 218 -16.23 -21.10 12.33
C GLU A 218 -17.22 -20.71 11.22
N HIS A 219 -18.47 -20.50 11.59
CA HIS A 219 -19.50 -20.12 10.63
C HIS A 219 -19.33 -18.71 10.09
N GLU A 220 -19.09 -17.72 10.96
CA GLU A 220 -19.01 -16.32 10.54
C GLU A 220 -17.73 -15.98 9.75
N ILE A 221 -16.66 -16.76 9.94
CA ILE A 221 -15.36 -16.50 9.28
C ILE A 221 -15.08 -17.58 8.23
N LYS A 222 -14.83 -18.83 8.67
CA LYS A 222 -14.35 -19.89 7.79
C LYS A 222 -15.37 -20.27 6.73
N ASP A 223 -16.62 -20.56 7.13
CA ASP A 223 -17.66 -20.94 6.18
C ASP A 223 -17.98 -19.80 5.22
N ALA A 224 -17.93 -18.53 5.69
CA ALA A 224 -18.10 -17.37 4.84
C ALA A 224 -17.03 -17.29 3.75
N ILE A 225 -15.75 -17.43 4.12
CA ILE A 225 -14.63 -17.41 3.18
C ILE A 225 -14.72 -18.58 2.19
N MET A 226 -15.04 -19.78 2.68
CA MET A 226 -15.17 -20.96 1.82
C MET A 226 -16.35 -20.84 0.86
N PHE A 227 -17.49 -20.29 1.30
CA PHE A 227 -18.63 -19.97 0.44
C PHE A 227 -18.22 -19.01 -0.69
N LEU A 228 -17.54 -17.91 -0.36
CA LEU A 228 -17.12 -16.93 -1.36
C LEU A 228 -16.11 -17.51 -2.36
N ARG A 229 -15.16 -18.33 -1.91
CA ARG A 229 -14.22 -19.03 -2.81
C ARG A 229 -14.92 -20.04 -3.74
N GLU A 230 -15.98 -20.69 -3.26
CA GLU A 230 -16.79 -21.58 -4.10
C GLU A 230 -17.60 -20.81 -5.13
N LYS A 231 -18.24 -19.70 -4.72
CA LYS A 231 -19.15 -18.93 -5.59
C LYS A 231 -18.43 -17.99 -6.55
N PHE A 232 -17.22 -17.57 -6.21
CA PHE A 232 -16.36 -16.68 -7.01
C PHE A 232 -15.01 -17.35 -7.31
N PRO A 233 -14.95 -18.40 -8.15
CA PRO A 233 -13.78 -19.26 -8.31
C PRO A 233 -12.55 -18.55 -8.87
N GLY A 234 -12.71 -17.38 -9.49
CA GLY A 234 -11.61 -16.52 -9.94
C GLY A 234 -10.99 -15.66 -8.83
N GLN A 235 -11.59 -15.66 -7.62
CA GLN A 235 -11.20 -14.78 -6.53
C GLN A 235 -10.52 -15.56 -5.39
N ARG A 236 -9.42 -15.01 -4.86
CA ARG A 236 -8.62 -15.66 -3.80
C ARG A 236 -9.25 -15.53 -2.40
N VAL A 237 -10.03 -14.48 -2.16
CA VAL A 237 -10.66 -14.11 -0.87
C VAL A 237 -9.61 -14.15 0.25
N LEU A 238 -8.64 -13.25 0.17
CA LEU A 238 -7.50 -13.19 1.09
C LEU A 238 -7.69 -12.18 2.22
N THR A 239 -8.74 -11.37 2.18
CA THR A 239 -8.95 -10.27 3.11
C THR A 239 -10.34 -10.32 3.73
N PHE A 240 -10.47 -9.64 4.86
CA PHE A 240 -11.71 -9.55 5.60
C PHE A 240 -12.02 -8.08 5.96
N ALA A 241 -13.28 -7.75 6.08
CA ALA A 241 -13.73 -6.53 6.72
C ALA A 241 -14.66 -6.90 7.88
N THR A 242 -14.32 -6.45 9.07
CA THR A 242 -15.13 -6.75 10.26
C THR A 242 -16.38 -5.91 10.29
N PRO A 243 -17.58 -6.52 10.29
CA PRO A 243 -18.83 -5.78 10.50
C PRO A 243 -18.78 -4.96 11.79
N TYR A 244 -19.31 -3.72 11.75
CA TYR A 244 -19.36 -2.78 12.87
C TYR A 244 -18.00 -2.40 13.49
N ALA A 245 -16.89 -2.83 12.91
CA ALA A 245 -15.52 -2.46 13.26
C ALA A 245 -15.00 -2.88 14.66
N HIS A 246 -15.77 -3.59 15.45
CA HIS A 246 -15.32 -4.06 16.76
C HIS A 246 -14.76 -5.49 16.68
N ILE A 247 -13.54 -5.67 17.16
CA ILE A 247 -12.86 -6.96 17.15
C ILE A 247 -12.16 -7.22 18.48
N ASN A 248 -12.29 -8.43 19.02
CA ASN A 248 -11.52 -8.90 20.16
C ASN A 248 -10.35 -9.79 19.72
N ASN A 249 -9.43 -10.09 20.64
CA ASN A 249 -8.21 -10.83 20.31
C ASN A 249 -8.48 -12.27 19.88
N SER A 250 -9.50 -12.94 20.45
CA SER A 250 -9.82 -14.32 20.07
C SER A 250 -10.43 -14.43 18.68
N TYR A 251 -11.22 -13.44 18.28
CA TYR A 251 -11.74 -13.35 16.92
C TYR A 251 -10.60 -13.08 15.92
N GLU A 252 -9.69 -12.15 16.24
CA GLU A 252 -8.51 -11.84 15.42
C GLU A 252 -7.61 -13.08 15.25
N GLU A 253 -7.33 -13.81 16.35
CA GLU A 253 -6.52 -15.03 16.32
C GLU A 253 -7.16 -16.11 15.43
N TYR A 254 -8.49 -16.28 15.52
CA TYR A 254 -9.19 -17.21 14.65
C TYR A 254 -9.18 -16.77 13.19
N LEU A 255 -9.46 -15.49 12.93
CA LEU A 255 -9.49 -14.88 11.60
C LEU A 255 -8.14 -15.00 10.88
N SER A 256 -7.04 -14.83 11.62
CA SER A 256 -5.67 -14.85 11.07
C SER A 256 -5.25 -16.19 10.46
N GLN A 257 -6.01 -17.25 10.70
CA GLN A 257 -5.77 -18.58 10.12
C GLN A 257 -6.25 -18.69 8.66
N PHE A 258 -7.09 -17.77 8.19
CA PHE A 258 -7.78 -17.88 6.90
C PHE A 258 -7.49 -16.74 5.93
N VAL A 259 -7.09 -15.58 6.43
CA VAL A 259 -6.86 -14.36 5.63
C VAL A 259 -5.56 -13.66 6.05
N ILE A 260 -5.04 -12.80 5.16
CA ILE A 260 -3.79 -12.07 5.38
C ILE A 260 -3.99 -10.71 6.06
N GLY A 261 -5.23 -10.25 6.18
CA GLY A 261 -5.52 -9.02 6.88
C GLY A 261 -7.00 -8.66 6.94
N ASN A 262 -7.31 -7.68 7.77
CA ASN A 262 -8.67 -7.26 8.09
C ASN A 262 -8.78 -5.74 8.20
N ARG A 263 -9.87 -5.20 7.68
CA ARG A 263 -10.20 -3.78 7.71
C ARG A 263 -11.26 -3.50 8.79
N LEU A 264 -11.05 -2.41 9.52
CA LEU A 264 -11.98 -1.87 10.51
C LEU A 264 -12.48 -0.50 10.06
N GLU A 265 -13.74 -0.16 10.34
CA GLU A 265 -14.25 1.19 10.26
C GLU A 265 -13.89 1.93 11.55
N ALA A 266 -12.91 2.79 11.56
CA ALA A 266 -12.50 3.45 12.79
C ALA A 266 -11.70 4.74 12.58
N GLY A 267 -12.19 5.66 11.76
CA GLY A 267 -11.65 7.01 11.65
C GLY A 267 -10.32 7.14 10.90
N GLY A 268 -10.03 6.19 10.02
CA GLY A 268 -8.91 6.23 9.10
C GLY A 268 -7.64 5.55 9.56
N THR A 269 -6.76 5.24 8.61
CA THR A 269 -5.48 4.58 8.84
C THR A 269 -4.37 5.59 9.16
N SER A 270 -3.39 5.15 9.95
CA SER A 270 -2.11 5.82 10.15
C SER A 270 -0.94 4.96 9.65
N VAL A 271 -1.20 3.97 8.85
CA VAL A 271 -0.17 3.04 8.35
C VAL A 271 0.69 3.76 7.31
N ASN A 272 1.97 3.87 7.59
CA ASN A 272 2.99 4.38 6.69
C ASN A 272 4.05 3.29 6.50
N LEU A 273 4.08 2.66 5.33
CA LEU A 273 4.95 1.52 5.07
C LEU A 273 6.44 1.89 5.04
N SER A 274 6.76 3.16 4.81
CA SER A 274 8.16 3.62 4.88
C SER A 274 8.70 3.74 6.29
N GLN A 275 7.82 3.88 7.28
CA GLN A 275 8.18 4.08 8.69
C GLN A 275 7.82 2.88 9.57
N ASN A 276 6.79 2.14 9.22
CA ASN A 276 6.26 1.06 10.07
C ASN A 276 5.74 -0.12 9.26
N LEU A 277 6.61 -1.07 8.97
CA LEU A 277 6.22 -2.37 8.40
C LEU A 277 5.66 -3.34 9.46
N SER A 278 5.79 -3.03 10.75
CA SER A 278 5.32 -3.88 11.85
C SER A 278 3.89 -3.55 12.31
N PHE A 279 3.10 -2.88 11.47
CA PHE A 279 1.69 -2.65 11.78
C PHE A 279 0.91 -3.96 11.87
N ASN A 280 -0.20 -3.96 12.62
CA ASN A 280 -1.09 -5.12 12.67
C ASN A 280 -1.99 -5.16 11.43
N PRO A 281 -1.83 -6.13 10.51
CA PRO A 281 -2.62 -6.22 9.29
C PRO A 281 -4.11 -6.56 9.54
N TYR A 282 -4.45 -7.04 10.74
CA TYR A 282 -5.82 -7.36 11.14
C TYR A 282 -6.57 -6.19 11.78
N ARG A 283 -5.94 -5.01 11.89
CA ARG A 283 -6.51 -3.80 12.50
C ARG A 283 -6.30 -2.56 11.63
N VAL A 284 -6.34 -2.73 10.33
CA VAL A 284 -6.23 -1.61 9.38
C VAL A 284 -7.52 -0.82 9.38
N LYS A 285 -7.43 0.49 9.67
CA LYS A 285 -8.58 1.36 9.78
C LYS A 285 -8.91 2.04 8.46
N ALA A 286 -10.18 2.33 8.23
CA ALA A 286 -10.65 3.01 7.02
C ALA A 286 -11.43 4.30 7.35
N TYR A 287 -11.46 5.22 6.39
CA TYR A 287 -12.34 6.39 6.39
C TYR A 287 -13.67 6.02 5.76
N SER A 288 -14.77 6.18 6.49
CA SER A 288 -16.11 5.94 5.98
C SER A 288 -16.56 7.10 5.11
N ILE A 289 -16.94 6.78 3.88
CA ILE A 289 -17.49 7.71 2.89
C ILE A 289 -18.98 7.40 2.73
N ASN A 290 -19.82 8.41 2.89
CA ASN A 290 -21.26 8.23 3.00
C ASN A 290 -22.01 9.41 2.37
N ARG A 291 -23.35 9.42 2.50
CA ARG A 291 -24.24 10.44 1.95
C ARG A 291 -23.85 11.90 2.27
N ASN A 292 -23.22 12.15 3.42
CA ASN A 292 -22.82 13.49 3.83
C ASN A 292 -21.46 13.90 3.28
N SER A 293 -20.76 12.98 2.60
CA SER A 293 -19.47 13.24 2.01
C SER A 293 -19.58 14.12 0.77
N SER A 294 -18.63 15.00 0.58
CA SER A 294 -18.49 15.85 -0.60
C SER A 294 -17.15 15.59 -1.27
N PRO A 295 -16.96 15.90 -2.55
CA PRO A 295 -15.66 15.75 -3.21
C PRO A 295 -14.52 16.44 -2.45
N SER A 296 -14.78 17.59 -1.82
CA SER A 296 -13.78 18.31 -1.03
C SER A 296 -13.40 17.60 0.25
N THR A 297 -14.36 16.96 0.93
CA THR A 297 -14.08 16.22 2.18
C THR A 297 -13.35 14.91 1.91
N VAL A 298 -13.74 14.18 0.86
CA VAL A 298 -13.08 12.93 0.47
C VAL A 298 -11.62 13.19 0.04
N ASN A 299 -11.39 14.26 -0.71
CA ASN A 299 -10.06 14.61 -1.23
C ASN A 299 -9.13 15.27 -0.20
N ALA A 300 -9.64 15.70 0.97
CA ALA A 300 -8.90 16.56 1.91
C ALA A 300 -7.62 15.91 2.48
N LEU A 301 -7.61 14.59 2.62
CA LEU A 301 -6.50 13.85 3.23
C LEU A 301 -5.37 13.52 2.24
N LEU A 302 -5.66 13.50 0.93
CA LEU A 302 -4.73 13.02 -0.08
C LEU A 302 -3.39 13.78 -0.15
N PRO A 303 -3.37 15.14 -0.07
CA PRO A 303 -2.11 15.87 -0.07
C PRO A 303 -1.19 15.47 1.09
N TYR A 304 -1.75 15.27 2.29
CA TYR A 304 -1.00 14.85 3.49
C TYR A 304 -0.53 13.40 3.36
N ALA A 305 -1.39 12.51 2.87
CA ALA A 305 -1.04 11.12 2.65
C ALA A 305 0.13 10.96 1.66
N VAL A 306 0.17 11.77 0.60
CA VAL A 306 1.27 11.80 -0.38
C VAL A 306 2.54 12.41 0.22
N GLU A 307 2.42 13.45 1.04
CA GLU A 307 3.57 14.08 1.71
C GLU A 307 4.21 13.13 2.73
N ASP A 308 3.38 12.48 3.54
CA ASP A 308 3.83 11.63 4.64
C ASP A 308 4.05 10.15 4.22
N GLY A 309 3.58 9.74 3.05
CA GLY A 309 3.64 8.34 2.60
C GLY A 309 2.65 7.42 3.33
N THR A 310 1.52 7.95 3.84
CA THR A 310 0.52 7.20 4.58
C THR A 310 -0.44 6.49 3.64
N TRP A 311 -0.61 5.16 3.78
CA TRP A 311 -1.62 4.39 3.07
C TRP A 311 -3.03 4.85 3.45
N VAL A 312 -3.85 5.22 2.48
CA VAL A 312 -5.25 5.62 2.68
C VAL A 312 -6.16 4.44 2.35
N VAL A 313 -7.05 4.11 3.28
CA VAL A 313 -8.11 3.12 3.05
C VAL A 313 -9.46 3.82 3.22
N GLU A 314 -10.28 3.73 2.20
CA GLU A 314 -11.64 4.26 2.16
C GLU A 314 -12.66 3.13 2.22
N LEU A 315 -13.75 3.38 2.93
CA LEU A 315 -14.87 2.48 3.08
C LEU A 315 -16.11 3.13 2.47
N TYR A 316 -16.70 2.43 1.54
CA TYR A 316 -17.99 2.71 0.91
C TYR A 316 -18.95 1.57 1.18
N HIS A 317 -20.25 1.80 1.01
CA HIS A 317 -21.26 0.77 0.86
C HIS A 317 -21.75 0.79 -0.58
N CYS A 318 -22.87 1.45 -0.87
CA CYS A 318 -23.36 1.57 -2.25
C CYS A 318 -22.97 2.91 -2.89
N VAL A 319 -22.59 2.84 -4.17
CA VAL A 319 -22.46 3.99 -5.07
C VAL A 319 -23.73 4.02 -5.93
N MET A 320 -24.53 5.06 -5.79
CA MET A 320 -25.85 5.19 -6.45
C MET A 320 -25.96 6.52 -7.18
N GLU A 321 -26.80 6.59 -8.21
CA GLU A 321 -27.12 7.87 -8.87
C GLU A 321 -27.53 8.95 -7.86
N THR A 322 -28.33 8.56 -6.86
CA THR A 322 -28.65 9.37 -5.69
C THR A 322 -28.67 8.46 -4.47
N ALA A 323 -27.90 8.80 -3.45
CA ALA A 323 -27.78 8.04 -2.21
C ALA A 323 -29.15 7.88 -1.52
N ALA A 324 -29.57 6.64 -1.30
CA ALA A 324 -30.84 6.30 -0.68
C ALA A 324 -30.74 6.19 0.84
N ASN A 325 -29.67 5.52 1.33
CA ASN A 325 -29.41 5.30 2.75
C ASN A 325 -28.35 6.25 3.28
N SER A 326 -28.16 6.28 4.59
CA SER A 326 -27.14 7.12 5.24
C SER A 326 -25.71 6.69 4.88
N THR A 327 -25.49 5.43 4.59
CA THR A 327 -24.19 4.82 4.26
C THR A 327 -23.84 4.87 2.77
N ASP A 328 -24.83 5.13 1.89
CA ASP A 328 -24.60 5.23 0.46
C ASP A 328 -23.89 6.53 0.08
N VAL A 329 -23.29 6.57 -1.10
CA VAL A 329 -22.68 7.77 -1.67
C VAL A 329 -23.26 8.07 -3.05
N ASP A 330 -23.43 9.36 -3.36
CA ASP A 330 -23.85 9.78 -4.70
C ASP A 330 -22.76 9.47 -5.74
N LEU A 331 -23.16 8.92 -6.88
CA LEU A 331 -22.26 8.66 -8.02
C LEU A 331 -21.50 9.93 -8.44
N SER A 332 -22.14 11.09 -8.34
CA SER A 332 -21.49 12.38 -8.64
C SER A 332 -20.32 12.69 -7.73
N VAL A 333 -20.38 12.31 -6.44
CA VAL A 333 -19.29 12.46 -5.48
C VAL A 333 -18.18 11.47 -5.80
N PHE A 334 -18.52 10.19 -5.97
CA PHE A 334 -17.57 9.13 -6.27
C PHE A 334 -16.84 9.36 -7.61
N SER A 335 -17.57 9.69 -8.67
CA SER A 335 -16.97 9.98 -9.98
C SER A 335 -16.06 11.21 -9.97
N SER A 336 -16.45 12.27 -9.23
CA SER A 336 -15.61 13.45 -9.04
C SER A 336 -14.33 13.14 -8.27
N HIS A 337 -14.41 12.23 -7.28
CA HIS A 337 -13.25 11.75 -6.54
C HIS A 337 -12.30 10.96 -7.45
N CYS A 338 -12.80 10.00 -8.22
CA CYS A 338 -11.99 9.24 -9.19
C CYS A 338 -11.32 10.15 -10.23
N GLU A 339 -12.04 11.13 -10.77
CA GLU A 339 -11.48 12.10 -11.70
C GLU A 339 -10.37 12.96 -11.04
N TYR A 340 -10.60 13.40 -9.79
CA TYR A 340 -9.61 14.18 -9.04
C TYR A 340 -8.33 13.37 -8.77
N LEU A 341 -8.47 12.11 -8.36
CA LEU A 341 -7.36 11.18 -8.17
C LEU A 341 -6.56 11.00 -9.46
N TYR A 342 -7.23 10.73 -10.56
CA TYR A 342 -6.57 10.55 -11.85
C TYR A 342 -5.83 11.82 -12.31
N ARG A 343 -6.45 12.99 -12.18
CA ARG A 343 -5.82 14.26 -12.61
C ARG A 343 -4.59 14.62 -11.82
N ASN A 344 -4.61 14.37 -10.51
CA ASN A 344 -3.62 14.93 -9.60
C ASN A 344 -2.63 13.90 -9.05
N TYR A 345 -2.99 12.60 -9.05
CA TYR A 345 -2.26 11.60 -8.28
C TYR A 345 -1.97 10.28 -9.01
N ARG A 346 -2.36 10.09 -10.28
CA ARG A 346 -2.10 8.85 -11.02
C ARG A 346 -0.62 8.45 -11.08
N ASP A 347 0.29 9.42 -10.99
CA ASP A 347 1.74 9.19 -11.04
C ASP A 347 2.37 9.12 -9.62
N THR A 348 1.59 9.31 -8.56
CA THR A 348 2.09 9.41 -7.18
C THR A 348 1.40 8.50 -6.19
N ILE A 349 0.18 8.05 -6.47
CA ILE A 349 -0.61 7.14 -5.62
C ILE A 349 -0.81 5.81 -6.36
N TRP A 350 -0.48 4.72 -5.69
CA TRP A 350 -0.84 3.38 -6.14
C TRP A 350 -2.31 3.09 -5.83
N PHE A 351 -3.16 3.06 -6.85
CA PHE A 351 -4.57 2.66 -6.73
C PHE A 351 -4.64 1.13 -6.66
N ALA A 352 -4.68 0.60 -5.47
CA ALA A 352 -4.47 -0.81 -5.17
C ALA A 352 -5.69 -1.45 -4.51
N THR A 353 -5.86 -2.76 -4.70
CA THR A 353 -6.78 -3.54 -3.88
C THR A 353 -6.27 -3.63 -2.44
N PHE A 354 -7.14 -3.96 -1.50
CA PHE A 354 -6.75 -4.10 -0.10
C PHE A 354 -5.71 -5.22 0.10
N GLU A 355 -5.87 -6.33 -0.63
CA GLU A 355 -4.92 -7.42 -0.60
C GLU A 355 -3.56 -7.07 -1.21
N ASP A 356 -3.52 -6.28 -2.29
CA ASP A 356 -2.27 -5.94 -2.97
C ASP A 356 -1.31 -5.19 -2.03
N VAL A 357 -1.82 -4.23 -1.26
CA VAL A 357 -0.98 -3.46 -0.32
C VAL A 357 -0.48 -4.34 0.83
N LEU A 358 -1.34 -5.22 1.36
CA LEU A 358 -0.95 -6.17 2.41
C LEU A 358 0.10 -7.17 1.92
N ILE A 359 -0.07 -7.72 0.73
CA ILE A 359 0.90 -8.62 0.08
C ILE A 359 2.24 -7.91 -0.06
N TYR A 360 2.24 -6.71 -0.64
CA TYR A 360 3.47 -5.96 -0.87
C TYR A 360 4.19 -5.61 0.44
N ALA A 361 3.45 -5.16 1.46
CA ALA A 361 4.00 -4.86 2.77
C ALA A 361 4.65 -6.08 3.44
N GLU A 362 4.03 -7.26 3.32
CA GLU A 362 4.59 -8.48 3.88
C GLU A 362 5.84 -8.94 3.11
N GLN A 363 5.85 -8.85 1.78
CA GLN A 363 7.03 -9.13 0.97
C GLN A 363 8.23 -8.26 1.36
N LEU A 364 8.01 -6.98 1.68
CA LEU A 364 9.08 -6.08 2.13
C LEU A 364 9.75 -6.55 3.43
N LYS A 365 8.99 -7.14 4.35
CA LYS A 365 9.53 -7.69 5.63
C LYS A 365 10.42 -8.91 5.40
N HIS A 366 10.12 -9.68 4.36
CA HIS A 366 10.71 -10.98 4.06
C HIS A 366 11.72 -10.94 2.90
N THR A 367 12.13 -9.73 2.47
CA THR A 367 13.08 -9.58 1.35
C THR A 367 14.24 -8.69 1.74
N THR A 368 15.44 -9.16 1.44
CA THR A 368 16.69 -8.38 1.60
C THR A 368 17.28 -8.03 0.25
N ILE A 369 18.02 -6.92 0.20
CA ILE A 369 18.89 -6.58 -0.93
C ILE A 369 20.33 -6.62 -0.42
N GLU A 370 21.16 -7.39 -1.10
CA GLU A 370 22.57 -7.51 -0.79
C GLU A 370 23.42 -7.04 -1.96
N TYR A 371 24.40 -6.19 -1.68
CA TYR A 371 25.45 -5.90 -2.65
C TYR A 371 26.33 -7.14 -2.81
N THR A 372 26.57 -7.58 -4.04
CA THR A 372 27.27 -8.84 -4.32
C THR A 372 28.62 -8.61 -4.95
N ALA A 373 28.69 -7.74 -5.94
CA ALA A 373 29.94 -7.49 -6.66
C ALA A 373 29.92 -6.12 -7.37
N CYS A 374 31.11 -5.59 -7.67
CA CYS A 374 31.26 -4.53 -8.65
C CYS A 374 32.45 -4.82 -9.55
N ASP A 375 32.37 -4.34 -10.76
CA ASP A 375 33.50 -4.12 -11.65
C ASP A 375 33.50 -2.66 -12.13
N ARG A 376 34.31 -2.34 -13.14
CA ARG A 376 34.41 -0.96 -13.65
C ARG A 376 33.20 -0.50 -14.47
N GLU A 377 32.31 -1.41 -14.78
CA GLU A 377 31.19 -1.17 -15.70
C GLU A 377 29.85 -1.42 -15.03
N SER A 378 29.82 -2.13 -13.89
CA SER A 378 28.59 -2.58 -13.28
C SER A 378 28.65 -2.78 -11.79
N LEU A 379 27.48 -2.71 -11.17
CA LEU A 379 27.21 -3.02 -9.77
C LEU A 379 26.19 -4.15 -9.74
N THR A 380 26.49 -5.20 -9.01
CA THR A 380 25.61 -6.36 -8.90
C THR A 380 25.03 -6.46 -7.51
N PHE A 381 23.73 -6.63 -7.44
CA PHE A 381 22.97 -6.85 -6.22
C PHE A 381 22.16 -8.13 -6.33
N THR A 382 21.93 -8.75 -5.19
CA THR A 382 21.00 -9.88 -5.06
C THR A 382 19.79 -9.43 -4.25
N VAL A 383 18.60 -9.54 -4.81
CA VAL A 383 17.33 -9.37 -4.10
C VAL A 383 16.84 -10.74 -3.70
N LYS A 384 16.72 -10.97 -2.40
CA LYS A 384 16.54 -12.31 -1.85
C LYS A 384 15.37 -12.37 -0.88
N PRO A 385 14.26 -13.03 -1.25
CA PRO A 385 13.22 -13.42 -0.31
C PRO A 385 13.76 -14.51 0.64
N ASP A 386 13.31 -14.51 1.89
CA ASP A 386 13.74 -15.50 2.90
C ASP A 386 13.13 -16.91 2.69
N GLY A 387 12.16 -17.02 1.78
CA GLY A 387 11.53 -18.28 1.41
C GLY A 387 10.42 -18.75 2.34
N THR A 388 10.00 -17.94 3.30
CA THR A 388 8.92 -18.28 4.26
C THR A 388 7.53 -18.02 3.72
N LEU A 389 7.38 -17.08 2.76
CA LEU A 389 6.10 -16.70 2.19
C LEU A 389 5.64 -17.67 1.09
N ASP A 390 4.32 -17.87 1.01
CA ASP A 390 3.70 -18.62 -0.08
C ASP A 390 3.85 -17.86 -1.41
N LYS A 391 4.57 -18.47 -2.35
CA LYS A 391 4.92 -17.87 -3.64
C LYS A 391 3.73 -17.63 -4.57
N GLU A 392 2.63 -18.32 -4.37
CA GLU A 392 1.40 -18.14 -5.16
C GLU A 392 0.60 -16.91 -4.68
N ILE A 393 0.74 -16.57 -3.40
CA ILE A 393 0.08 -15.39 -2.81
C ILE A 393 1.00 -14.16 -2.90
N TYR A 394 2.25 -14.30 -2.46
CA TYR A 394 3.19 -13.21 -2.31
C TYR A 394 4.10 -13.11 -3.53
N ASN A 395 3.57 -12.55 -4.61
CA ASN A 395 4.22 -12.50 -5.93
C ASN A 395 4.14 -11.14 -6.65
N ILE A 396 3.79 -10.07 -5.94
CA ILE A 396 3.81 -8.72 -6.53
C ILE A 396 5.27 -8.32 -6.76
N PRO A 397 5.64 -7.88 -7.98
CA PRO A 397 7.01 -7.48 -8.27
C PRO A 397 7.47 -6.33 -7.37
N LEU A 398 8.72 -6.38 -6.92
CA LEU A 398 9.31 -5.36 -6.08
C LEU A 398 9.95 -4.24 -6.90
N THR A 399 10.10 -3.09 -6.27
CA THR A 399 10.83 -1.95 -6.81
C THR A 399 11.91 -1.53 -5.82
N ALA A 400 13.10 -1.24 -6.31
CA ALA A 400 14.22 -0.80 -5.47
C ALA A 400 14.82 0.51 -5.99
N LYS A 401 15.24 1.38 -5.06
CA LYS A 401 16.04 2.56 -5.31
C LYS A 401 17.51 2.24 -5.14
N PHE A 402 18.31 2.70 -6.08
CA PHE A 402 19.77 2.59 -6.04
C PHE A 402 20.34 3.99 -6.19
N TYR A 403 21.02 4.46 -5.16
CA TYR A 403 21.60 5.80 -5.15
C TYR A 403 22.92 5.80 -5.92
N LEU A 404 23.02 6.67 -6.89
CA LEU A 404 24.16 6.80 -7.78
C LEU A 404 24.67 8.25 -7.79
N PRO A 405 25.99 8.50 -7.87
CA PRO A 405 26.50 9.85 -8.14
C PRO A 405 26.19 10.33 -9.55
N ASN A 406 25.90 11.62 -9.70
CA ASN A 406 25.41 12.28 -10.93
C ASN A 406 26.26 12.07 -12.18
N ASP A 407 27.58 12.04 -12.02
CA ASP A 407 28.55 12.06 -13.12
C ASP A 407 28.80 10.70 -13.77
N LEU A 408 28.11 9.65 -13.31
CA LEU A 408 28.35 8.29 -13.74
C LEU A 408 27.18 7.65 -14.50
N CYS A 409 26.09 8.35 -14.63
CA CYS A 409 24.79 7.80 -14.97
C CYS A 409 24.14 8.24 -16.29
N ASP A 410 24.75 9.13 -17.06
CA ASP A 410 24.20 9.57 -18.34
C ASP A 410 23.79 8.43 -19.31
N SER A 411 24.09 7.19 -18.95
CA SER A 411 23.74 6.01 -19.74
C SER A 411 23.55 4.75 -18.89
N ALA A 412 23.12 4.90 -17.62
CA ALA A 412 22.86 3.74 -16.76
C ALA A 412 21.66 2.94 -17.24
N PHE A 413 21.75 1.64 -17.14
CA PHE A 413 20.64 0.71 -17.34
C PHE A 413 20.79 -0.48 -16.39
N ALA A 414 19.69 -1.19 -16.14
CA ALA A 414 19.73 -2.40 -15.34
C ALA A 414 19.47 -3.65 -16.17
N MET A 415 19.95 -4.77 -15.65
CA MET A 415 19.54 -6.11 -16.06
C MET A 415 18.94 -6.78 -14.82
N VAL A 416 17.68 -7.17 -14.87
CA VAL A 416 17.02 -7.95 -13.83
C VAL A 416 16.90 -9.39 -14.34
N ASN A 417 17.61 -10.32 -13.72
CA ASN A 417 17.71 -11.71 -14.20
C ASN A 417 18.04 -11.81 -15.70
N GLY A 418 18.90 -10.91 -16.18
CA GLY A 418 19.29 -10.84 -17.57
C GLY A 418 18.30 -10.11 -18.50
N VAL A 419 17.20 -9.58 -17.99
CA VAL A 419 16.23 -8.77 -18.75
C VAL A 419 16.60 -7.28 -18.64
N TYR A 420 16.77 -6.63 -19.79
CA TYR A 420 17.14 -5.21 -19.88
C TYR A 420 16.03 -4.29 -19.39
N GLN A 421 16.44 -3.28 -18.59
CA GLN A 421 15.57 -2.20 -18.15
C GLN A 421 16.31 -0.86 -18.26
N PRO A 422 15.75 0.13 -19.00
CA PRO A 422 16.29 1.49 -18.99
C PRO A 422 16.07 2.13 -17.62
N LEU A 423 17.01 2.96 -17.20
CA LEU A 423 16.92 3.67 -15.93
C LEU A 423 16.81 5.17 -16.19
N GLU A 424 15.95 5.80 -15.41
CA GLU A 424 15.79 7.24 -15.33
C GLU A 424 16.25 7.73 -13.96
N TYR A 425 16.85 8.92 -13.94
CA TYR A 425 17.29 9.57 -12.71
C TYR A 425 16.16 10.30 -12.02
N GLU A 426 16.17 10.18 -10.72
CA GLU A 426 15.36 11.02 -9.85
C GLU A 426 16.23 11.59 -8.73
N ALA A 427 15.95 12.83 -8.31
CA ALA A 427 16.59 13.46 -7.17
C ALA A 427 15.77 13.16 -5.90
N ASP A 428 16.41 12.63 -4.88
CA ASP A 428 15.82 12.53 -3.55
C ASP A 428 16.07 13.81 -2.78
N LEU A 429 15.04 14.66 -2.70
CA LEU A 429 15.13 15.96 -2.02
C LEU A 429 15.32 15.81 -0.50
N THR A 430 15.03 14.65 0.06
CA THR A 430 15.18 14.39 1.50
C THR A 430 16.63 14.09 1.86
N THR A 431 17.29 13.28 1.03
CA THR A 431 18.68 12.85 1.26
C THR A 431 19.70 13.72 0.53
N GLY A 432 19.26 14.48 -0.49
CA GLY A 432 20.14 15.25 -1.36
C GLY A 432 20.94 14.41 -2.35
N TYR A 433 20.60 13.12 -2.50
CA TYR A 433 21.23 12.20 -3.46
C TYR A 433 20.33 12.00 -4.69
N GLU A 434 20.94 11.63 -5.80
CA GLU A 434 20.21 11.10 -6.95
C GLU A 434 20.10 9.59 -6.85
N TYR A 435 19.04 9.04 -7.42
CA TYR A 435 18.81 7.60 -7.46
C TYR A 435 18.22 7.17 -8.81
N VAL A 436 18.37 5.90 -9.11
CA VAL A 436 17.63 5.22 -10.16
C VAL A 436 16.68 4.21 -9.55
N MET A 437 15.53 3.99 -10.18
CA MET A 437 14.59 2.94 -9.76
C MET A 437 14.68 1.75 -10.71
N VAL A 438 14.91 0.57 -10.11
CA VAL A 438 14.76 -0.72 -10.80
C VAL A 438 13.41 -1.28 -10.40
N ARG A 439 12.56 -1.53 -11.39
CA ARG A 439 11.19 -2.02 -11.24
C ARG A 439 11.08 -3.49 -11.62
N ASP A 440 9.93 -4.08 -11.37
CA ASP A 440 9.58 -5.44 -11.80
C ASP A 440 10.59 -6.52 -11.35
N ILE A 441 11.15 -6.34 -10.14
CA ILE A 441 12.03 -7.33 -9.53
C ILE A 441 11.16 -8.45 -8.96
N PRO A 442 11.29 -9.71 -9.43
CA PRO A 442 10.51 -10.82 -8.88
C PRO A 442 10.70 -10.97 -7.38
N SER A 443 9.59 -11.06 -6.63
CA SER A 443 9.59 -11.17 -5.17
C SER A 443 9.55 -12.60 -4.65
N ASN A 444 9.16 -13.55 -5.49
CA ASN A 444 8.97 -14.95 -5.13
C ASN A 444 10.17 -15.85 -5.43
N MET A 445 11.28 -15.26 -5.89
CA MET A 445 12.54 -15.94 -6.18
C MET A 445 13.73 -15.01 -5.91
N GLU A 446 14.90 -15.61 -5.68
CA GLU A 446 16.15 -14.85 -5.66
C GLU A 446 16.41 -14.24 -7.05
N SER A 447 16.69 -12.93 -7.08
CA SER A 447 16.85 -12.17 -8.31
C SER A 447 18.17 -11.42 -8.34
N GLU A 448 18.89 -11.51 -9.45
CA GLU A 448 20.07 -10.72 -9.71
C GLU A 448 19.68 -9.40 -10.37
N VAL A 449 20.18 -8.29 -9.81
CA VAL A 449 20.05 -6.95 -10.37
C VAL A 449 21.43 -6.42 -10.67
N VAL A 450 21.74 -6.24 -11.95
CA VAL A 450 23.01 -5.67 -12.41
C VAL A 450 22.75 -4.26 -12.95
N ILE A 451 23.32 -3.25 -12.32
CA ILE A 451 23.25 -1.86 -12.78
C ILE A 451 24.53 -1.54 -13.54
N TYR A 452 24.38 -1.31 -14.83
CA TYR A 452 25.48 -0.88 -15.70
C TYR A 452 25.60 0.65 -15.63
N ILE A 453 26.82 1.10 -15.34
CA ILE A 453 27.17 2.50 -15.20
C ILE A 453 27.99 2.91 -16.42
N GLY A 454 27.57 3.94 -17.12
CA GLY A 454 28.32 4.49 -18.27
C GLY A 454 29.70 4.95 -17.81
N GLY A 455 30.75 4.28 -18.20
CA GLY A 455 32.09 4.63 -17.78
C GLY A 455 33.18 4.13 -18.70
N ASN A 456 34.41 4.57 -18.48
CA ASN A 456 35.59 4.19 -19.23
C ASN A 456 35.84 2.67 -19.10
N LYS A 457 35.64 1.99 -20.18
CA LYS A 457 35.65 0.55 -20.35
C LYS A 457 37.04 0.02 -20.52
N THR A 458 37.58 -0.60 -19.49
CA THR A 458 38.87 -1.26 -19.60
C THR A 458 38.88 -2.57 -18.84
N MET A 459 39.20 -3.63 -19.55
CA MET A 459 39.64 -4.95 -19.14
C MET A 459 38.57 -5.99 -18.84
N LYS A 460 38.14 -6.73 -19.85
CA LYS A 460 37.88 -8.17 -19.75
C LYS A 460 39.05 -8.91 -20.42
N ASN A 461 39.56 -9.97 -19.80
CA ASN A 461 40.58 -10.90 -20.35
C ASN A 461 41.98 -10.30 -20.65
N GLY A 462 42.44 -9.31 -19.84
CA GLY A 462 43.80 -8.77 -20.03
C GLY A 462 44.00 -7.89 -21.26
N CYS A 463 42.96 -7.64 -22.04
CA CYS A 463 42.97 -6.73 -23.17
C CYS A 463 42.63 -5.30 -22.71
N VAL A 464 43.52 -4.36 -22.99
CA VAL A 464 43.15 -2.94 -22.97
C VAL A 464 42.28 -2.68 -24.20
N HIS A 465 40.96 -2.74 -24.02
CA HIS A 465 40.02 -2.64 -25.13
C HIS A 465 40.08 -1.27 -25.79
N ARG A 466 40.10 -1.29 -27.12
CA ARG A 466 39.85 -0.12 -27.95
C ARG A 466 38.61 -0.42 -28.78
N TYR A 467 37.50 0.14 -28.37
CA TYR A 467 36.23 -0.08 -29.03
C TYR A 467 36.03 0.88 -30.21
N ALA A 468 35.44 0.33 -31.28
CA ALA A 468 34.89 1.07 -32.38
C ALA A 468 33.44 0.66 -32.57
N VAL A 469 32.61 1.54 -33.12
CA VAL A 469 31.23 1.19 -33.49
C VAL A 469 31.29 0.12 -34.58
N ASP A 470 30.64 -1.02 -34.30
CA ASP A 470 30.51 -2.12 -35.21
C ASP A 470 29.21 -2.00 -36.03
N SER A 471 28.10 -1.78 -35.30
CA SER A 471 26.79 -1.62 -35.93
C SER A 471 25.86 -0.80 -35.05
N VAL A 472 24.82 -0.26 -35.66
CA VAL A 472 23.69 0.40 -34.96
C VAL A 472 22.44 -0.40 -35.27
N VAL A 473 21.71 -0.77 -34.23
CA VAL A 473 20.40 -1.39 -34.34
C VAL A 473 19.36 -0.32 -34.05
N GLU A 474 18.56 0.01 -35.05
CA GLU A 474 17.49 0.99 -34.89
C GLU A 474 16.35 0.43 -34.01
N PRO A 475 15.70 1.26 -33.20
CA PRO A 475 14.55 0.82 -32.40
C PRO A 475 13.35 0.52 -33.30
N THR A 476 12.55 -0.45 -32.88
CA THR A 476 11.22 -0.68 -33.44
C THR A 476 10.15 -0.17 -32.48
N HIS A 477 8.87 -0.42 -32.76
CA HIS A 477 7.79 -0.01 -31.83
C HIS A 477 7.77 -0.82 -30.53
N ASP A 478 8.42 -1.97 -30.48
CA ASP A 478 8.43 -2.91 -29.35
C ASP A 478 9.84 -3.25 -28.84
N THR A 479 10.88 -2.86 -29.56
CA THR A 479 12.26 -3.14 -29.18
C THR A 479 13.12 -1.89 -29.14
N TYR A 480 14.04 -1.86 -28.16
CA TYR A 480 15.04 -0.80 -28.05
C TYR A 480 16.06 -0.86 -29.19
N GLY A 481 16.43 0.29 -29.73
CA GLY A 481 17.63 0.43 -30.53
C GLY A 481 18.88 0.45 -29.66
N TYR A 482 20.03 0.13 -30.22
CA TYR A 482 21.31 0.21 -29.52
C TYR A 482 22.49 0.24 -30.49
N THR A 483 23.62 0.71 -30.00
CA THR A 483 24.89 0.66 -30.72
C THR A 483 25.69 -0.54 -30.24
N VAL A 484 26.14 -1.38 -31.16
CA VAL A 484 27.11 -2.45 -30.90
C VAL A 484 28.51 -1.88 -31.04
N ASN A 485 29.30 -1.98 -30.00
CA ASN A 485 30.71 -1.61 -30.00
C ASN A 485 31.56 -2.89 -29.98
N LYS A 486 32.54 -2.95 -30.84
CA LYS A 486 33.44 -4.09 -30.97
C LYS A 486 34.89 -3.67 -30.70
N CYS A 487 35.60 -4.40 -29.86
CA CYS A 487 37.01 -4.14 -29.62
C CYS A 487 37.83 -4.55 -30.84
N ILE A 488 38.59 -3.63 -31.41
CA ILE A 488 39.45 -3.86 -32.57
C ILE A 488 40.62 -4.79 -32.29
N ARG A 489 40.88 -5.15 -31.01
CA ARG A 489 42.01 -6.01 -30.62
C ARG A 489 41.61 -7.41 -30.24
N CYS A 490 40.46 -7.62 -29.62
CA CYS A 490 40.04 -8.93 -29.12
C CYS A 490 38.61 -9.31 -29.50
N GLU A 491 37.97 -8.51 -30.35
CA GLU A 491 36.61 -8.74 -30.88
C GLU A 491 35.49 -8.78 -29.84
N THR A 492 35.77 -8.59 -28.55
CA THR A 492 34.74 -8.49 -27.52
C THR A 492 33.76 -7.35 -27.87
N THR A 493 32.48 -7.62 -27.77
CA THR A 493 31.43 -6.66 -28.06
C THR A 493 30.68 -6.24 -26.78
N TYR A 494 30.14 -5.02 -26.79
CA TYR A 494 29.14 -4.59 -25.84
C TYR A 494 28.12 -3.68 -26.53
N LYS A 495 26.93 -3.57 -25.93
CA LYS A 495 25.87 -2.68 -26.40
C LYS A 495 25.90 -1.37 -25.60
N SER A 496 25.68 -0.25 -26.28
CA SER A 496 25.59 1.07 -25.67
C SER A 496 24.62 1.96 -26.42
N ALA A 497 24.42 3.19 -25.97
CA ALA A 497 23.58 4.18 -26.61
C ALA A 497 22.20 3.60 -26.97
N TYR A 498 21.54 3.04 -25.96
CA TYR A 498 20.18 2.52 -26.15
C TYR A 498 19.24 3.66 -26.46
N THR A 499 18.36 3.43 -27.44
CA THR A 499 17.29 4.34 -27.84
C THR A 499 15.94 3.69 -27.59
N ASN A 500 15.01 4.46 -27.07
CA ASN A 500 13.68 3.97 -26.76
C ASN A 500 12.94 3.43 -27.99
N PRO A 501 12.05 2.45 -27.83
CA PRO A 501 11.10 2.06 -28.87
C PRO A 501 10.39 3.28 -29.46
N VAL A 502 10.26 3.31 -30.77
CA VAL A 502 9.62 4.41 -31.49
C VAL A 502 8.15 4.04 -31.73
N HIS A 503 7.28 4.55 -30.88
CA HIS A 503 5.85 4.35 -31.04
C HIS A 503 5.23 5.41 -31.94
N ASP A 504 4.37 4.97 -32.85
CA ASP A 504 3.52 5.86 -33.64
C ASP A 504 2.17 6.04 -32.93
N TYR A 505 2.06 7.11 -32.14
CA TYR A 505 0.86 7.44 -31.39
C TYR A 505 -0.23 8.13 -32.22
N THR A 506 -0.36 7.77 -33.49
CA THR A 506 -1.45 8.19 -34.39
C THR A 506 -2.60 7.21 -34.45
N GLY A 507 -2.56 6.16 -33.65
CA GLY A 507 -3.63 5.19 -33.51
C GLY A 507 -4.88 5.78 -32.85
N GLU A 508 -5.65 4.94 -32.18
CA GLU A 508 -6.90 5.36 -31.55
C GLU A 508 -6.68 6.46 -30.52
N ARG A 509 -7.58 7.46 -30.51
CA ARG A 509 -7.65 8.49 -29.49
C ARG A 509 -8.85 8.25 -28.58
N VAL A 510 -8.59 7.96 -27.32
CA VAL A 510 -9.65 7.76 -26.30
C VAL A 510 -9.64 8.94 -25.34
N VAL A 511 -10.76 9.66 -25.24
CA VAL A 511 -10.91 10.75 -24.27
C VAL A 511 -11.20 10.14 -22.91
N VAL A 512 -10.30 10.40 -21.96
CA VAL A 512 -10.45 9.97 -20.57
C VAL A 512 -11.20 11.02 -19.77
N ILE A 513 -10.84 12.29 -19.97
CA ILE A 513 -11.50 13.44 -19.33
C ILE A 513 -11.84 14.46 -20.40
N GLU A 514 -13.10 14.84 -20.48
CA GLU A 514 -13.56 15.88 -21.39
C GLU A 514 -13.00 17.25 -21.00
N ALA A 515 -12.70 18.06 -22.00
CA ALA A 515 -12.33 19.44 -21.77
C ALA A 515 -13.57 20.28 -21.44
N ALA A 516 -13.45 21.20 -20.49
CA ALA A 516 -14.47 22.20 -20.19
C ALA A 516 -13.91 23.61 -20.39
N LYS A 517 -14.79 24.63 -20.39
CA LYS A 517 -14.38 26.03 -20.59
C LYS A 517 -13.29 26.48 -19.60
N THR A 518 -13.25 25.89 -18.42
CA THR A 518 -12.34 26.24 -17.32
C THR A 518 -11.28 25.18 -17.02
N SER A 519 -11.31 24.03 -17.73
CA SER A 519 -10.36 22.92 -17.51
C SER A 519 -9.98 22.23 -18.81
N ARG A 520 -8.73 21.76 -18.89
CA ARG A 520 -8.25 20.94 -20.01
C ARG A 520 -8.80 19.53 -19.91
N GLY A 521 -9.10 18.93 -21.06
CA GLY A 521 -9.35 17.49 -21.18
C GLY A 521 -8.05 16.68 -21.20
N ILE A 522 -8.15 15.38 -20.95
CA ILE A 522 -7.06 14.41 -21.10
C ILE A 522 -7.51 13.32 -22.05
N ALA A 523 -6.66 12.99 -23.04
CA ALA A 523 -6.91 11.89 -23.97
C ALA A 523 -5.70 10.97 -24.07
N LYS A 524 -5.95 9.67 -24.12
CA LYS A 524 -4.96 8.64 -24.48
C LYS A 524 -4.84 8.57 -25.98
N HIS A 525 -3.62 8.59 -26.47
CA HIS A 525 -3.28 8.38 -27.88
C HIS A 525 -2.52 7.07 -27.97
N TYR A 526 -3.16 6.06 -28.51
CA TYR A 526 -2.58 4.73 -28.63
C TYR A 526 -1.59 4.63 -29.77
N CYS A 527 -0.62 3.77 -29.62
CA CYS A 527 0.28 3.40 -30.69
C CYS A 527 -0.50 2.63 -31.77
N LEU A 528 -0.24 2.93 -33.04
CA LEU A 528 -0.86 2.25 -34.19
C LEU A 528 -0.55 0.74 -34.22
N HIS A 529 0.54 0.30 -33.57
CA HIS A 529 1.08 -1.05 -33.69
C HIS A 529 1.06 -1.88 -32.39
N CYS A 530 0.74 -1.26 -31.23
CA CYS A 530 0.68 -1.94 -29.94
C CYS A 530 -0.21 -1.18 -28.97
N ASP A 531 -0.47 -1.74 -27.78
CA ASP A 531 -1.38 -1.17 -26.77
C ASP A 531 -0.76 -0.03 -25.94
N LYS A 532 0.48 0.36 -26.20
CA LYS A 532 1.07 1.51 -25.50
C LYS A 532 0.43 2.81 -25.92
N TYR A 533 0.29 3.71 -24.99
CA TYR A 533 -0.30 5.04 -25.22
C TYR A 533 0.52 6.13 -24.57
N ILE A 534 0.28 7.36 -25.00
CA ILE A 534 0.67 8.59 -24.30
C ILE A 534 -0.58 9.38 -23.95
N GLU A 535 -0.54 10.10 -22.84
CA GLU A 535 -1.60 11.02 -22.47
C GLU A 535 -1.25 12.43 -22.96
N LYS A 536 -2.24 13.10 -23.53
CA LYS A 536 -2.13 14.50 -23.95
C LYS A 536 -3.29 15.30 -23.43
N GLU A 537 -2.99 16.47 -22.90
CA GLU A 537 -4.01 17.48 -22.61
C GLU A 537 -4.53 18.12 -23.88
N PHE A 538 -5.81 18.46 -23.90
CA PHE A 538 -6.41 19.23 -24.98
C PHE A 538 -7.35 20.30 -24.44
N LEU A 539 -7.53 21.37 -25.25
CA LEU A 539 -8.38 22.49 -24.87
C LEU A 539 -9.84 22.22 -25.29
N TYR A 540 -10.74 22.83 -24.55
CA TYR A 540 -12.15 22.91 -24.96
C TYR A 540 -12.26 23.69 -26.27
N THR A 541 -12.87 23.08 -27.28
CA THR A 541 -13.27 23.74 -28.52
C THR A 541 -14.78 23.83 -28.48
N ALA A 542 -15.33 25.05 -28.42
CA ALA A 542 -16.75 25.26 -28.62
C ALA A 542 -17.10 24.87 -30.08
N GLU A 543 -18.04 23.94 -30.23
CA GLU A 543 -18.65 23.66 -31.55
C GLU A 543 -19.42 24.83 -32.05
#